data_3a25f2d579e6a68d3428763326c43512
#
_entry.id   3a25f2d579e6a68d3428763326c43512
#
_cell.length_a   1.000
_cell.length_b   1.000
_cell.length_c   1.000
_cell.angle_alpha   90.00
_cell.angle_beta   90.00
_cell.angle_gamma   90.00
#
_symmetry.space_group_name_H-M   'P 1'
#
loop_
_entity.id
_entity.type
_entity.pdbx_description
1 polymer ?
#
loop_
_entity_poly.entity_id
_entity_poly.type
_entity_poly.pdbx_seq_one_letter_code
_entity_poly.pdbx_strand_id
1 'polypeptide(L)'
;MRNIAIIPARSGSKGLKDKNIKELNGKPLMAYTIEAALESGIFDCVHVSTDSEKYAEIGRKFGADVPFLRDVELAGDKSSTWDALRYVVQEYRKRGKEFELVTLLQPTSPMRNARNIREAYEVFEQKSADAVISICELEHSIQICNKLGENGSMYNFIDSNKVGARQLSDTYYRLNGAIYIQKTELLMNKQNFYNEKSYAYIMDQRHSVDIDNELDFLF
;
A
#
# COMPACT_ATOMS: atom_id res chain seq x y z
N MET A 1 -15.05 14.90 7.24
CA MET A 1 -14.45 13.66 7.74
C MET A 1 -12.97 13.91 8.04
N ARG A 2 -12.47 13.43 9.19
CA ARG A 2 -11.03 13.51 9.48
C ARG A 2 -10.32 12.27 8.94
N ASN A 3 -9.30 12.48 8.12
CA ASN A 3 -8.61 11.43 7.39
C ASN A 3 -7.14 11.35 7.80
N ILE A 4 -6.63 10.13 7.99
CA ILE A 4 -5.20 9.90 8.24
C ILE A 4 -4.60 9.04 7.12
N ALA A 5 -3.45 9.47 6.59
CA ALA A 5 -2.56 8.59 5.83
C ALA A 5 -1.54 7.96 6.77
N ILE A 6 -1.38 6.65 6.70
CA ILE A 6 -0.35 5.91 7.43
C ILE A 6 0.59 5.26 6.43
N ILE A 7 1.87 5.61 6.55
CA ILE A 7 2.97 5.15 5.70
C ILE A 7 3.86 4.22 6.54
N PRO A 8 3.73 2.89 6.42
CA PRO A 8 4.54 1.95 7.21
C PRO A 8 5.96 1.87 6.65
N ALA A 9 6.94 2.31 7.43
CA ALA A 9 8.34 2.35 7.06
C ALA A 9 9.22 1.74 8.17
N ARG A 10 9.15 0.39 8.35
CA ARG A 10 10.00 -0.30 9.32
C ARG A 10 11.46 -0.31 8.88
N SER A 11 12.42 -0.33 9.83
CA SER A 11 13.85 -0.33 9.56
C SER A 11 14.40 -1.68 9.09
N GLY A 12 13.72 -2.79 9.43
CA GLY A 12 14.17 -4.17 9.15
C GLY A 12 13.67 -4.74 7.82
N SER A 13 13.83 -4.03 6.69
CA SER A 13 13.44 -4.55 5.37
C SER A 13 14.37 -5.69 4.92
N LYS A 14 13.80 -6.89 4.62
CA LYS A 14 14.57 -8.10 4.25
C LYS A 14 15.00 -8.14 2.80
N GLY A 15 14.14 -7.74 1.86
CA GLY A 15 14.43 -7.82 0.43
C GLY A 15 15.48 -6.82 -0.02
N LEU A 16 15.44 -5.61 0.53
CA LEU A 16 16.42 -4.56 0.27
C LEU A 16 16.67 -3.81 1.57
N LYS A 17 17.92 -3.87 2.07
CA LYS A 17 18.30 -3.22 3.33
C LYS A 17 18.03 -1.72 3.27
N ASP A 18 17.42 -1.20 4.33
CA ASP A 18 17.06 0.21 4.47
C ASP A 18 16.21 0.78 3.30
N LYS A 19 15.43 -0.07 2.62
CA LYS A 19 14.66 0.23 1.42
C LYS A 19 13.93 1.58 1.50
N ASN A 20 13.21 1.82 2.60
CA ASN A 20 12.35 2.99 2.74
C ASN A 20 13.10 4.33 2.78
N ILE A 21 14.38 4.31 3.15
CA ILE A 21 15.25 5.51 3.18
C ILE A 21 16.34 5.49 2.11
N LYS A 22 16.40 4.44 1.28
CA LYS A 22 17.34 4.36 0.16
C LYS A 22 16.98 5.45 -0.86
N GLU A 23 17.99 6.12 -1.37
CA GLU A 23 17.79 7.24 -2.30
C GLU A 23 17.42 6.75 -3.70
N LEU A 24 16.28 7.18 -4.17
CA LEU A 24 15.80 7.06 -5.54
C LEU A 24 15.84 8.47 -6.16
N ASN A 25 16.67 8.69 -7.18
CA ASN A 25 16.86 10.01 -7.81
C ASN A 25 17.12 11.15 -6.79
N GLY A 26 18.01 10.89 -5.81
CA GLY A 26 18.43 11.90 -4.82
C GLY A 26 17.42 12.15 -3.68
N LYS A 27 16.39 11.32 -3.55
CA LYS A 27 15.33 11.46 -2.54
C LYS A 27 15.05 10.10 -1.88
N PRO A 28 14.88 10.02 -0.54
CA PRO A 28 14.51 8.77 0.13
C PRO A 28 13.21 8.20 -0.42
N LEU A 29 13.14 6.89 -0.63
CA LEU A 29 11.97 6.22 -1.23
C LEU A 29 10.65 6.61 -0.56
N MET A 30 10.59 6.63 0.78
CA MET A 30 9.35 7.00 1.48
C MET A 30 8.93 8.46 1.28
N ALA A 31 9.85 9.35 0.88
CA ALA A 31 9.55 10.76 0.68
C ALA A 31 8.58 10.99 -0.48
N TYR A 32 8.65 10.18 -1.55
CA TYR A 32 7.67 10.22 -2.64
C TYR A 32 6.25 10.00 -2.16
N THR A 33 6.08 9.06 -1.23
CA THR A 33 4.77 8.77 -0.64
C THR A 33 4.28 9.88 0.26
N ILE A 34 5.17 10.45 1.09
CA ILE A 34 4.83 11.57 1.98
C ILE A 34 4.38 12.78 1.16
N GLU A 35 5.16 13.16 0.15
CA GLU A 35 4.85 14.30 -0.72
C GLU A 35 3.52 14.10 -1.46
N ALA A 36 3.30 12.93 -2.08
CA ALA A 36 2.05 12.63 -2.76
C ALA A 36 0.84 12.70 -1.80
N ALA A 37 1.01 12.25 -0.54
CA ALA A 37 -0.04 12.34 0.47
C ALA A 37 -0.33 13.80 0.83
N LEU A 38 0.69 14.61 1.10
CA LEU A 38 0.54 16.03 1.43
C LEU A 38 -0.05 16.84 0.27
N GLU A 39 0.46 16.64 -0.95
CA GLU A 39 -0.03 17.30 -2.16
C GLU A 39 -1.46 16.92 -2.54
N SER A 40 -1.96 15.77 -2.07
CA SER A 40 -3.34 15.37 -2.31
C SER A 40 -4.34 16.32 -1.66
N GLY A 41 -3.98 16.94 -0.54
CA GLY A 41 -4.87 17.79 0.25
C GLY A 41 -6.00 17.05 0.96
N ILE A 42 -5.99 15.71 0.97
CA ILE A 42 -7.05 14.84 1.51
C ILE A 42 -6.90 14.63 3.03
N PHE A 43 -5.67 14.62 3.54
CA PHE A 43 -5.37 14.14 4.88
C PHE A 43 -5.20 15.27 5.90
N ASP A 44 -5.84 15.12 7.05
CA ASP A 44 -5.61 15.97 8.23
C ASP A 44 -4.30 15.60 8.93
N CYS A 45 -3.80 14.37 8.67
CA CYS A 45 -2.55 13.86 9.23
C CYS A 45 -1.89 12.90 8.24
N VAL A 46 -0.61 13.10 7.96
CA VAL A 46 0.24 12.17 7.20
C VAL A 46 1.27 11.61 8.16
N HIS A 47 1.09 10.35 8.58
CA HIS A 47 1.91 9.70 9.59
C HIS A 47 2.86 8.64 8.99
N VAL A 48 4.15 8.75 9.34
CA VAL A 48 5.11 7.66 9.06
C VAL A 48 5.20 6.76 10.27
N SER A 49 4.77 5.50 10.11
CA SER A 49 4.83 4.48 11.15
C SER A 49 6.15 3.71 11.07
N THR A 50 7.08 4.01 11.98
CA THR A 50 8.43 3.42 12.02
C THR A 50 8.87 3.09 13.44
N ASP A 51 9.78 2.13 13.56
CA ASP A 51 10.47 1.70 14.78
C ASP A 51 11.85 2.41 14.96
N SER A 52 12.25 3.23 13.98
CA SER A 52 13.58 3.85 13.94
C SER A 52 13.49 5.38 14.04
N GLU A 53 14.20 5.98 14.99
CA GLU A 53 14.28 7.43 15.11
C GLU A 53 14.90 8.07 13.86
N LYS A 54 15.92 7.43 13.26
CA LYS A 54 16.50 7.88 11.98
C LYS A 54 15.44 8.01 10.87
N TYR A 55 14.51 7.04 10.78
CA TYR A 55 13.44 7.09 9.78
C TYR A 55 12.39 8.13 10.15
N ALA A 56 12.10 8.28 11.45
CA ALA A 56 11.20 9.30 11.96
C ALA A 56 11.69 10.72 11.63
N GLU A 57 12.98 11.00 11.85
CA GLU A 57 13.61 12.28 11.49
C GLU A 57 13.50 12.58 10.00
N ILE A 58 13.76 11.58 9.14
CA ILE A 58 13.58 11.73 7.70
C ILE A 58 12.10 12.01 7.38
N GLY A 59 11.17 11.26 7.96
CA GLY A 59 9.74 11.49 7.76
C GLY A 59 9.32 12.92 8.13
N ARG A 60 9.74 13.42 9.30
CA ARG A 60 9.47 14.80 9.75
C ARG A 60 10.07 15.85 8.81
N LYS A 61 11.30 15.62 8.29
CA LYS A 61 11.95 16.50 7.32
C LYS A 61 11.12 16.68 6.04
N PHE A 62 10.39 15.64 5.62
CA PHE A 62 9.51 15.69 4.46
C PHE A 62 8.06 16.05 4.81
N GLY A 63 7.78 16.46 6.05
CA GLY A 63 6.49 17.00 6.48
C GLY A 63 5.51 15.98 7.08
N ALA A 64 5.94 14.74 7.33
CA ALA A 64 5.11 13.77 8.03
C ALA A 64 5.05 14.03 9.54
N ASP A 65 3.92 13.69 10.15
CA ASP A 65 3.73 13.67 11.61
C ASP A 65 4.24 12.34 12.17
N VAL A 66 5.23 12.39 13.06
CA VAL A 66 5.79 11.19 13.73
C VAL A 66 5.97 11.50 15.22
N PRO A 67 4.87 11.57 16.00
CA PRO A 67 4.91 11.94 17.42
C PRO A 67 5.30 10.78 18.34
N PHE A 68 5.39 9.57 17.81
CA PHE A 68 5.78 8.35 18.52
C PHE A 68 6.39 7.34 17.56
N LEU A 69 7.20 6.44 18.08
CA LEU A 69 7.71 5.29 17.34
C LEU A 69 6.77 4.09 17.50
N ARG A 70 6.82 3.18 16.54
CA ARG A 70 6.13 1.89 16.62
C ARG A 70 6.89 0.98 17.58
N ASP A 71 6.17 0.24 18.40
CA ASP A 71 6.76 -0.79 19.25
C ASP A 71 7.51 -1.84 18.42
N VAL A 72 8.67 -2.27 18.93
CA VAL A 72 9.55 -3.23 18.25
C VAL A 72 8.82 -4.56 17.97
N GLU A 73 7.91 -4.97 18.83
CA GLU A 73 7.08 -6.17 18.63
C GLU A 73 6.20 -6.08 17.40
N LEU A 74 5.73 -4.86 17.05
CA LEU A 74 4.92 -4.59 15.87
C LEU A 74 5.75 -4.31 14.61
N ALA A 75 7.08 -4.25 14.74
CA ALA A 75 8.02 -4.15 13.61
C ALA A 75 8.54 -5.52 13.15
N GLY A 76 8.24 -6.59 13.89
CA GLY A 76 8.66 -7.95 13.57
C GLY A 76 7.96 -8.55 12.35
N ASP A 77 8.57 -9.60 11.76
CA ASP A 77 8.07 -10.26 10.55
C ASP A 77 6.70 -10.94 10.69
N LYS A 78 6.29 -11.23 11.92
CA LYS A 78 4.99 -11.85 12.20
C LYS A 78 3.86 -10.82 12.37
N SER A 79 4.18 -9.54 12.47
CA SER A 79 3.19 -8.48 12.64
C SER A 79 2.57 -8.12 11.30
N SER A 80 1.24 -8.13 11.24
CA SER A 80 0.55 -7.68 10.03
C SER A 80 0.62 -6.15 9.91
N THR A 81 0.63 -5.65 8.68
CA THR A 81 0.50 -4.22 8.42
C THR A 81 -0.73 -3.62 9.10
N TRP A 82 -1.83 -4.37 9.14
CA TRP A 82 -3.08 -3.94 9.79
C TRP A 82 -2.94 -3.77 11.30
N ASP A 83 -2.11 -4.57 11.98
CA ASP A 83 -1.81 -4.38 13.42
C ASP A 83 -1.03 -3.08 13.64
N ALA A 84 -0.09 -2.77 12.77
CA ALA A 84 0.63 -1.50 12.83
C ALA A 84 -0.30 -0.29 12.62
N LEU A 85 -1.27 -0.38 11.70
CA LEU A 85 -2.26 0.68 11.49
C LEU A 85 -3.16 0.85 12.72
N ARG A 86 -3.64 -0.25 13.31
CA ARG A 86 -4.45 -0.21 14.55
C ARG A 86 -3.69 0.45 15.70
N TYR A 87 -2.43 0.10 15.86
CA TYR A 87 -1.56 0.72 16.86
C TYR A 87 -1.49 2.25 16.65
N VAL A 88 -1.23 2.71 15.44
CA VAL A 88 -1.17 4.15 15.14
C VAL A 88 -2.48 4.85 15.48
N VAL A 89 -3.62 4.29 15.09
CA VAL A 89 -4.94 4.86 15.42
C VAL A 89 -5.15 4.92 16.94
N GLN A 90 -4.77 3.88 17.69
CA GLN A 90 -4.90 3.85 19.15
C GLN A 90 -4.01 4.91 19.80
N GLU A 91 -2.77 5.07 19.34
CA GLU A 91 -1.84 6.06 19.86
C GLU A 91 -2.32 7.50 19.64
N TYR A 92 -2.96 7.77 18.47
CA TYR A 92 -3.58 9.07 18.24
C TYR A 92 -4.83 9.29 19.11
N ARG A 93 -5.66 8.27 19.32
CA ARG A 93 -6.81 8.35 20.25
C ARG A 93 -6.38 8.69 21.67
N LYS A 94 -5.30 8.08 22.19
CA LYS A 94 -4.71 8.42 23.48
C LYS A 94 -4.28 9.90 23.58
N ARG A 95 -4.00 10.52 22.43
CA ARG A 95 -3.60 11.93 22.31
C ARG A 95 -4.77 12.87 21.94
N GLY A 96 -6.01 12.35 22.01
CA GLY A 96 -7.23 13.11 21.74
C GLY A 96 -7.48 13.39 20.24
N LYS A 97 -6.79 12.69 19.32
CA LYS A 97 -7.02 12.80 17.88
C LYS A 97 -7.78 11.56 17.37
N GLU A 98 -8.92 11.78 16.73
CA GLU A 98 -9.72 10.73 16.12
C GLU A 98 -9.85 10.95 14.62
N PHE A 99 -9.86 9.85 13.86
CA PHE A 99 -10.00 9.83 12.41
C PHE A 99 -11.15 8.91 12.01
N GLU A 100 -11.90 9.31 11.01
CA GLU A 100 -13.02 8.53 10.45
C GLU A 100 -12.53 7.55 9.39
N LEU A 101 -11.52 7.97 8.60
CA LEU A 101 -10.90 7.15 7.56
C LEU A 101 -9.41 6.97 7.82
N VAL A 102 -8.95 5.75 7.55
CA VAL A 102 -7.54 5.37 7.55
C VAL A 102 -7.14 4.96 6.14
N THR A 103 -6.07 5.55 5.64
CA THR A 103 -5.49 5.18 4.36
C THR A 103 -4.08 4.65 4.56
N LEU A 104 -3.87 3.40 4.16
CA LEU A 104 -2.53 2.83 4.04
C LEU A 104 -1.95 3.25 2.68
N LEU A 105 -0.78 3.89 2.71
CA LEU A 105 0.02 4.23 1.55
C LEU A 105 1.38 3.54 1.66
N GLN A 106 1.64 2.52 0.85
CA GLN A 106 2.92 1.83 0.90
C GLN A 106 4.04 2.70 0.33
N PRO A 107 5.20 2.83 1.02
CA PRO A 107 6.34 3.60 0.53
C PRO A 107 6.99 3.00 -0.71
N THR A 108 6.73 1.72 -0.99
CA THR A 108 7.25 0.97 -2.13
C THR A 108 6.59 1.31 -3.47
N SER A 109 5.58 2.19 -3.46
CA SER A 109 4.89 2.66 -4.67
C SER A 109 5.25 4.13 -4.98
N PRO A 110 6.50 4.44 -5.40
CA PRO A 110 6.97 5.83 -5.59
C PRO A 110 6.28 6.55 -6.75
N MET A 111 5.72 5.81 -7.71
CA MET A 111 5.04 6.38 -8.88
C MET A 111 3.59 6.75 -8.61
N ARG A 112 3.01 6.35 -7.46
CA ARG A 112 1.70 6.81 -7.00
C ARG A 112 1.79 8.29 -6.65
N ASN A 113 0.94 9.10 -7.23
CA ASN A 113 0.93 10.55 -7.06
C ASN A 113 -0.35 11.05 -6.33
N ALA A 114 -0.40 12.35 -6.09
CA ALA A 114 -1.52 13.03 -5.43
C ALA A 114 -2.86 12.86 -6.15
N ARG A 115 -2.84 12.82 -7.50
CA ARG A 115 -4.05 12.61 -8.31
C ARG A 115 -4.64 11.22 -8.07
N ASN A 116 -3.81 10.17 -8.03
CA ASN A 116 -4.28 8.82 -7.75
C ASN A 116 -4.97 8.72 -6.39
N ILE A 117 -4.45 9.42 -5.38
CA ILE A 117 -5.06 9.46 -4.04
C ILE A 117 -6.44 10.13 -4.12
N ARG A 118 -6.56 11.29 -4.78
CA ARG A 118 -7.85 11.99 -4.93
C ARG A 118 -8.88 11.14 -5.67
N GLU A 119 -8.50 10.54 -6.81
CA GLU A 119 -9.39 9.67 -7.59
C GLU A 119 -9.89 8.46 -6.78
N ALA A 120 -9.02 7.86 -5.95
CA ALA A 120 -9.43 6.76 -5.06
C ALA A 120 -10.45 7.22 -4.00
N TYR A 121 -10.31 8.43 -3.47
CA TYR A 121 -11.30 9.04 -2.57
C TYR A 121 -12.61 9.39 -3.27
N GLU A 122 -12.57 9.84 -4.52
CA GLU A 122 -13.77 10.05 -5.34
C GLU A 122 -14.56 8.73 -5.50
N VAL A 123 -13.88 7.61 -5.74
CA VAL A 123 -14.53 6.28 -5.76
C VAL A 123 -15.16 5.96 -4.41
N PHE A 124 -14.45 6.24 -3.30
CA PHE A 124 -14.94 5.99 -1.95
C PHE A 124 -16.26 6.75 -1.68
N GLU A 125 -16.31 8.02 -2.04
CA GLU A 125 -17.50 8.88 -1.86
C GLU A 125 -18.63 8.47 -2.79
N GLN A 126 -18.38 8.34 -4.10
CA GLN A 126 -19.39 7.99 -5.10
C GLN A 126 -20.09 6.65 -4.83
N LYS A 127 -19.33 5.68 -4.30
CA LYS A 127 -19.84 4.34 -3.99
C LYS A 127 -20.40 4.24 -2.56
N SER A 128 -20.30 5.29 -1.75
CA SER A 128 -20.57 5.21 -0.30
C SER A 128 -19.88 3.98 0.32
N ALA A 129 -18.61 3.81 -0.01
CA ALA A 129 -17.83 2.61 0.26
C ALA A 129 -17.51 2.45 1.76
N ASP A 130 -17.22 1.23 2.17
CA ASP A 130 -16.57 0.93 3.45
C ASP A 130 -15.04 0.82 3.28
N ALA A 131 -14.61 0.40 2.09
CA ALA A 131 -13.20 0.36 1.71
C ALA A 131 -13.00 0.57 0.21
N VAL A 132 -11.83 1.11 -0.17
CA VAL A 132 -11.36 1.19 -1.56
C VAL A 132 -9.93 0.67 -1.64
N ILE A 133 -9.67 -0.15 -2.65
CA ILE A 133 -8.37 -0.78 -2.88
C ILE A 133 -7.88 -0.42 -4.28
N SER A 134 -6.65 0.06 -4.38
CA SER A 134 -6.04 0.24 -5.69
C SER A 134 -5.59 -1.08 -6.30
N ILE A 135 -5.90 -1.24 -7.56
CA ILE A 135 -5.54 -2.38 -8.40
C ILE A 135 -4.97 -1.87 -9.72
N CYS A 136 -4.27 -2.72 -10.45
CA CYS A 136 -3.90 -2.46 -11.84
C CYS A 136 -4.14 -3.71 -12.68
N GLU A 137 -4.26 -3.51 -13.99
CA GLU A 137 -4.36 -4.62 -14.93
C GLU A 137 -3.11 -5.51 -14.87
N LEU A 138 -3.30 -6.81 -14.99
CA LEU A 138 -2.20 -7.78 -15.09
C LEU A 138 -1.47 -7.63 -16.41
N GLU A 139 -0.14 -7.52 -16.36
CA GLU A 139 0.72 -7.46 -17.54
C GLU A 139 0.67 -8.75 -18.35
N HIS A 140 0.51 -9.88 -17.66
CA HIS A 140 0.44 -11.22 -18.24
C HIS A 140 -0.83 -11.93 -17.80
N SER A 141 -1.46 -12.64 -18.75
CA SER A 141 -2.66 -13.42 -18.43
C SER A 141 -2.39 -14.47 -17.35
N ILE A 142 -3.28 -14.56 -16.38
CA ILE A 142 -3.23 -15.61 -15.35
C ILE A 142 -3.30 -17.02 -15.97
N GLN A 143 -3.83 -17.13 -17.18
CA GLN A 143 -3.94 -18.41 -17.90
C GLN A 143 -2.59 -19.02 -18.28
N ILE A 144 -1.52 -18.20 -18.32
CA ILE A 144 -0.14 -18.67 -18.57
C ILE A 144 0.67 -18.81 -17.28
N CYS A 145 0.03 -18.78 -16.12
CA CYS A 145 0.66 -18.89 -14.80
C CYS A 145 0.16 -20.16 -14.10
N ASN A 146 1.08 -20.91 -13.49
CA ASN A 146 0.70 -22.04 -12.66
C ASN A 146 1.81 -22.35 -11.64
N LYS A 147 1.51 -23.22 -10.67
CA LYS A 147 2.51 -23.75 -9.73
C LYS A 147 3.31 -24.85 -10.43
N LEU A 148 4.64 -24.78 -10.34
CA LEU A 148 5.52 -25.83 -10.79
C LEU A 148 5.47 -27.00 -9.79
N GLY A 149 5.31 -28.24 -10.27
CA GLY A 149 5.41 -29.44 -9.45
C GLY A 149 6.86 -29.67 -8.94
N GLU A 150 7.00 -30.47 -7.86
CA GLU A 150 8.30 -30.72 -7.21
C GLU A 150 9.35 -31.33 -8.14
N ASN A 151 8.92 -32.10 -9.15
CA ASN A 151 9.79 -32.73 -10.14
C ASN A 151 10.16 -31.81 -11.32
N GLY A 152 9.67 -30.56 -11.34
CA GLY A 152 9.90 -29.61 -12.43
C GLY A 152 9.18 -29.94 -13.75
N SER A 153 8.25 -30.93 -13.76
CA SER A 153 7.51 -31.31 -14.97
C SER A 153 6.57 -30.20 -15.44
N MET A 154 6.57 -29.94 -16.74
CA MET A 154 5.64 -29.04 -17.40
C MET A 154 4.33 -29.73 -17.86
N TYR A 155 4.14 -31.00 -17.52
CA TYR A 155 2.93 -31.72 -17.85
C TYR A 155 1.70 -31.05 -17.19
N ASN A 156 0.70 -30.71 -17.99
CA ASN A 156 -0.47 -29.93 -17.58
C ASN A 156 -0.17 -28.56 -16.91
N PHE A 157 1.02 -28.00 -17.13
CA PHE A 157 1.37 -26.66 -16.61
C PHE A 157 0.44 -25.57 -17.14
N ILE A 158 0.07 -25.66 -18.43
CA ILE A 158 -0.92 -24.80 -19.08
C ILE A 158 -2.07 -25.65 -19.60
N ASP A 159 -3.29 -25.21 -19.33
CA ASP A 159 -4.50 -25.79 -19.95
C ASP A 159 -4.67 -25.19 -21.36
N SER A 160 -4.25 -25.96 -22.37
CA SER A 160 -4.31 -25.52 -23.77
C SER A 160 -5.73 -25.20 -24.26
N ASN A 161 -6.77 -25.70 -23.59
CA ASN A 161 -8.16 -25.40 -23.93
C ASN A 161 -8.60 -24.01 -23.41
N LYS A 162 -7.87 -23.44 -22.45
CA LYS A 162 -8.15 -22.13 -21.84
C LYS A 162 -7.26 -21.01 -22.39
N VAL A 163 -6.16 -21.35 -23.06
CA VAL A 163 -5.28 -20.36 -23.67
C VAL A 163 -5.84 -20.00 -25.05
N GLY A 164 -6.71 -19.00 -25.09
CA GLY A 164 -7.21 -18.39 -26.31
C GLY A 164 -6.28 -17.31 -26.86
N ALA A 165 -6.63 -16.77 -28.04
CA ALA A 165 -5.95 -15.58 -28.55
C ALA A 165 -6.04 -14.45 -27.51
N ARG A 166 -4.92 -13.75 -27.26
CA ARG A 166 -4.76 -12.68 -26.23
C ARG A 166 -5.87 -11.63 -26.26
N GLN A 167 -6.52 -11.43 -27.41
CA GLN A 167 -7.61 -10.48 -27.64
C GLN A 167 -9.01 -10.97 -27.18
N LEU A 168 -9.14 -12.24 -26.77
CA LEU A 168 -10.40 -12.85 -26.35
C LEU A 168 -10.39 -13.23 -24.86
N SER A 169 -9.33 -12.92 -24.11
CA SER A 169 -9.24 -13.23 -22.69
C SER A 169 -9.85 -12.10 -21.85
N ASP A 170 -10.53 -12.48 -20.76
CA ASP A 170 -11.00 -11.54 -19.75
C ASP A 170 -9.84 -10.70 -19.20
N THR A 171 -10.10 -9.44 -18.87
CA THR A 171 -9.13 -8.58 -18.22
C THR A 171 -9.02 -8.97 -16.75
N TYR A 172 -7.84 -9.35 -16.32
CA TYR A 172 -7.53 -9.65 -14.93
C TYR A 172 -6.78 -8.50 -14.28
N TYR A 173 -7.01 -8.31 -12.98
CA TYR A 173 -6.39 -7.27 -12.17
C TYR A 173 -5.61 -7.88 -11.02
N ARG A 174 -4.57 -7.18 -10.57
CA ARG A 174 -3.83 -7.48 -9.34
C ARG A 174 -3.87 -6.32 -8.37
N LEU A 175 -3.76 -6.62 -7.08
CA LEU A 175 -3.46 -5.58 -6.10
C LEU A 175 -2.09 -4.98 -6.41
N ASN A 176 -2.00 -3.65 -6.44
CA ASN A 176 -0.74 -2.95 -6.73
C ASN A 176 -0.04 -2.39 -5.48
N GLY A 177 -0.62 -2.60 -4.30
CA GLY A 177 -0.01 -2.17 -3.03
C GLY A 177 -0.12 -0.68 -2.73
N ALA A 178 -0.55 0.16 -3.67
CA ALA A 178 -0.34 1.60 -3.59
C ALA A 178 -1.29 2.34 -2.63
N ILE A 179 -2.60 2.02 -2.63
CA ILE A 179 -3.62 2.74 -1.87
C ILE A 179 -4.66 1.76 -1.30
N TYR A 180 -4.88 1.83 0.03
CA TYR A 180 -5.95 1.11 0.73
C TYR A 180 -6.67 2.08 1.66
N ILE A 181 -7.89 2.46 1.32
CA ILE A 181 -8.75 3.35 2.11
C ILE A 181 -9.78 2.51 2.84
N GLN A 182 -10.02 2.77 4.12
CA GLN A 182 -11.09 2.12 4.86
C GLN A 182 -11.61 2.99 6.01
N LYS A 183 -12.85 2.73 6.42
CA LYS A 183 -13.39 3.27 7.66
C LYS A 183 -12.56 2.81 8.85
N THR A 184 -12.26 3.72 9.75
CA THR A 184 -11.50 3.41 10.98
C THR A 184 -12.19 2.33 11.81
N GLU A 185 -13.52 2.34 11.85
CA GLU A 185 -14.30 1.33 12.56
C GLU A 185 -14.06 -0.08 12.01
N LEU A 186 -14.03 -0.25 10.69
CA LEU A 186 -13.74 -1.52 10.02
C LEU A 186 -12.36 -2.06 10.46
N LEU A 187 -11.35 -1.19 10.44
CA LEU A 187 -9.98 -1.53 10.87
C LEU A 187 -9.92 -1.95 12.35
N MET A 188 -10.55 -1.18 13.23
CA MET A 188 -10.47 -1.39 14.68
C MET A 188 -11.22 -2.64 15.12
N ASN A 189 -12.34 -2.97 14.48
CA ASN A 189 -13.14 -4.15 14.76
C ASN A 189 -12.62 -5.41 14.04
N LYS A 190 -11.47 -5.34 13.35
CA LYS A 190 -10.87 -6.44 12.58
C LYS A 190 -11.84 -7.08 11.59
N GLN A 191 -12.76 -6.29 11.04
CA GLN A 191 -13.72 -6.75 10.06
C GLN A 191 -13.00 -7.06 8.73
N ASN A 192 -13.65 -7.87 7.90
CA ASN A 192 -13.12 -8.20 6.60
C ASN A 192 -13.00 -6.93 5.74
N PHE A 193 -11.78 -6.63 5.31
CA PHE A 193 -11.49 -5.53 4.42
C PHE A 193 -12.16 -5.70 3.05
N TYR A 194 -12.30 -6.95 2.59
CA TYR A 194 -13.01 -7.33 1.36
C TYR A 194 -14.45 -7.71 1.70
N ASN A 195 -15.35 -6.75 1.73
CA ASN A 195 -16.78 -6.93 1.99
C ASN A 195 -17.62 -6.40 0.80
N GLU A 196 -18.94 -6.49 0.89
CA GLU A 196 -19.86 -6.09 -0.18
C GLU A 196 -19.77 -4.60 -0.57
N LYS A 197 -19.24 -3.75 0.32
CA LYS A 197 -19.00 -2.32 0.09
C LYS A 197 -17.53 -1.98 -0.11
N SER A 198 -16.74 -2.96 -0.52
CA SER A 198 -15.34 -2.74 -0.91
C SER A 198 -15.23 -2.63 -2.41
N TYR A 199 -14.64 -1.55 -2.90
CA TYR A 199 -14.55 -1.25 -4.33
C TYR A 199 -13.12 -1.08 -4.78
N ALA A 200 -12.90 -1.36 -6.06
CA ALA A 200 -11.60 -1.18 -6.70
C ALA A 200 -11.45 0.26 -7.23
N TYR A 201 -10.26 0.81 -7.05
CA TYR A 201 -9.75 1.94 -7.83
C TYR A 201 -8.71 1.41 -8.81
N ILE A 202 -9.00 1.52 -10.12
CA ILE A 202 -8.10 1.02 -11.17
C ILE A 202 -7.06 2.09 -11.46
N MET A 203 -5.80 1.78 -11.16
CA MET A 203 -4.64 2.62 -11.45
C MET A 203 -3.98 2.21 -12.76
N ASP A 204 -3.45 3.19 -13.48
CA ASP A 204 -2.54 2.94 -14.61
C ASP A 204 -1.31 2.15 -14.15
N GLN A 205 -0.83 1.24 -15.00
CA GLN A 205 0.36 0.41 -14.73
C GLN A 205 1.60 1.25 -14.43
N ARG A 206 1.77 2.42 -15.09
CA ARG A 206 2.90 3.34 -14.86
C ARG A 206 2.94 3.87 -13.43
N HIS A 207 1.79 4.03 -12.78
CA HIS A 207 1.67 4.47 -11.39
C HIS A 207 1.63 3.30 -10.39
N SER A 208 1.67 2.05 -10.89
CA SER A 208 1.50 0.81 -10.12
C SER A 208 2.82 0.04 -9.93
N VAL A 209 3.95 0.72 -10.07
CA VAL A 209 5.28 0.16 -9.80
C VAL A 209 5.41 -0.09 -8.30
N ASP A 210 5.87 -1.29 -7.92
CA ASP A 210 6.14 -1.69 -6.53
C ASP A 210 7.61 -2.12 -6.41
N ILE A 211 8.35 -1.49 -5.52
CA ILE A 211 9.77 -1.75 -5.31
C ILE A 211 9.93 -2.72 -4.14
N ASP A 212 10.24 -3.99 -4.42
CA ASP A 212 10.42 -5.03 -3.41
C ASP A 212 11.86 -5.50 -3.25
N ASN A 213 12.64 -5.45 -4.29
CA ASN A 213 14.02 -5.95 -4.34
C ASN A 213 14.97 -4.94 -5.03
N GLU A 214 16.23 -5.32 -5.15
CA GLU A 214 17.24 -4.45 -5.74
C GLU A 214 17.03 -4.23 -7.25
N LEU A 215 16.51 -5.22 -7.95
CA LEU A 215 16.24 -5.11 -9.39
C LEU A 215 15.15 -4.07 -9.65
N ASP A 216 14.06 -4.11 -8.88
CA ASP A 216 12.97 -3.13 -8.98
C ASP A 216 13.47 -1.69 -8.71
N PHE A 217 14.51 -1.58 -7.86
CA PHE A 217 15.09 -0.30 -7.50
C PHE A 217 16.01 0.28 -8.57
N LEU A 218 16.59 -0.57 -9.43
CA LEU A 218 17.50 -0.16 -10.51
C LEU A 218 16.77 0.28 -11.79
N PHE A 219 15.56 -0.21 -12.02
CA PHE A 219 14.69 0.15 -13.14
C PHE A 219 13.75 1.31 -12.82
#